data_262acd8d1c0ef61ad5f3af8cc4ed74db
#
_entry.id   262acd8d1c0ef61ad5f3af8cc4ed74db
#
_cell.length_a   1.000
_cell.length_b   1.000
_cell.length_c   1.000
_cell.angle_alpha   90.00
_cell.angle_beta   90.00
_cell.angle_gamma   90.00
#
_symmetry.space_group_name_H-M   'P 1'
#
loop_
_entity.id
_entity.type
_entity.pdbx_description
1 polymer ?
#
loop_
_entity_poly.entity_id
_entity_poly.type
_entity_poly.pdbx_seq_one_letter_code
_entity_poly.pdbx_strand_id
1 'polypeptide(L)'
;MPSTNRRSFLARGAALAAVPTVAALVGGALADRASADTLPDSAPVPPSALPLTNRHLTEREKANLAVVLQAYHDGEGDSLDPQGFMDLFAADGVLNGIGGVDGQDSLRGTQLSGLIVFLSQFLPDIHRELKQITVSGDVVSIELSIQGTFLGPFQTPVGPIQPTGAKIDFPTADFWYLRHGKVEVFDCHIAFTTMFAQLGVLPDYASAVQGN
;
A
#
# COMPACT_ATOMS: atom_id res chain seq x y z
N MET A 1 43.54 -45.24 -3.75
CA MET A 1 42.20 -44.63 -3.86
C MET A 1 41.95 -43.82 -2.62
N PRO A 2 41.96 -42.48 -2.64
CA PRO A 2 41.62 -41.67 -1.47
C PRO A 2 40.17 -41.23 -1.55
N SER A 3 39.45 -41.37 -0.46
CA SER A 3 38.09 -40.97 -0.22
C SER A 3 37.92 -39.45 -0.16
N THR A 4 37.05 -38.92 -0.97
CA THR A 4 36.72 -37.50 -1.00
C THR A 4 35.85 -37.11 0.19
N ASN A 5 36.38 -36.31 1.07
CA ASN A 5 35.73 -35.81 2.28
C ASN A 5 34.73 -34.68 1.94
N ARG A 6 33.44 -34.99 1.95
CA ARG A 6 32.32 -34.01 1.82
C ARG A 6 31.93 -33.47 3.19
N ARG A 7 32.74 -32.65 3.82
CA ARG A 7 32.31 -31.90 5.02
C ARG A 7 33.16 -30.64 5.16
N SER A 8 32.68 -29.54 4.61
CA SER A 8 32.96 -28.18 5.12
C SER A 8 32.34 -27.09 4.25
N PHE A 9 31.01 -27.03 4.26
CA PHE A 9 30.26 -25.85 3.75
C PHE A 9 29.12 -25.52 4.71
N LEU A 10 29.42 -25.32 5.97
CA LEU A 10 28.47 -24.74 6.93
C LEU A 10 29.29 -24.08 8.06
N ALA A 11 29.69 -22.85 7.86
CA ALA A 11 29.91 -21.84 8.93
C ALA A 11 30.42 -20.54 8.32
N ARG A 12 29.56 -19.77 7.74
CA ARG A 12 29.68 -18.31 7.77
C ARG A 12 28.34 -17.77 8.24
N GLY A 13 28.31 -17.43 9.52
CA GLY A 13 27.20 -16.76 10.15
C GLY A 13 26.94 -15.43 9.45
N ALA A 14 25.81 -15.30 8.78
CA ALA A 14 25.25 -14.03 8.42
C ALA A 14 24.80 -13.38 9.72
N ALA A 15 25.46 -12.30 10.11
CA ALA A 15 24.94 -11.40 11.13
C ALA A 15 23.63 -10.84 10.55
N LEU A 16 22.51 -11.24 11.15
CA LEU A 16 21.22 -10.59 10.95
C LEU A 16 21.38 -9.14 11.46
N ALA A 17 21.60 -8.20 10.55
CA ALA A 17 21.39 -6.80 10.84
C ALA A 17 19.89 -6.65 11.13
N ALA A 18 19.56 -6.28 12.36
CA ALA A 18 18.21 -5.97 12.78
C ALA A 18 17.71 -4.82 11.92
N VAL A 19 16.74 -5.10 11.06
CA VAL A 19 15.99 -4.08 10.31
C VAL A 19 15.20 -3.28 11.34
N PRO A 20 15.28 -1.94 11.37
CA PRO A 20 14.45 -1.16 12.28
C PRO A 20 12.99 -1.38 11.89
N THR A 21 12.22 -1.90 12.84
CA THR A 21 10.77 -2.01 12.74
C THR A 21 10.18 -0.64 12.38
N VAL A 22 9.17 -0.61 11.53
CA VAL A 22 8.38 0.59 11.13
C VAL A 22 7.95 1.44 12.34
N ALA A 23 7.84 0.84 13.53
CA ALA A 23 7.57 1.53 14.79
C ALA A 23 8.64 2.57 15.20
N ALA A 24 9.86 2.52 14.66
CA ALA A 24 10.90 3.51 14.99
C ALA A 24 10.80 4.80 14.15
N LEU A 25 9.97 4.84 13.11
CA LEU A 25 9.79 6.01 12.24
C LEU A 25 8.66 6.96 12.71
N VAL A 26 7.84 6.56 13.68
CA VAL A 26 6.70 7.38 14.17
C VAL A 26 7.13 8.40 15.24
N GLY A 27 8.36 8.36 15.72
CA GLY A 27 8.84 9.15 16.87
C GLY A 27 9.44 10.52 16.56
N GLY A 28 9.44 11.00 15.34
CA GLY A 28 10.14 12.25 14.98
C GLY A 28 9.30 13.22 14.15
N ALA A 29 8.90 14.33 14.80
CA ALA A 29 8.40 15.56 14.16
C ALA A 29 6.91 15.62 13.78
N LEU A 30 6.04 15.67 14.79
CA LEU A 30 4.82 16.48 14.71
C LEU A 30 5.20 17.94 15.12
N ALA A 31 5.89 18.66 14.27
CA ALA A 31 6.15 20.07 14.45
C ALA A 31 5.57 20.85 13.27
N ASP A 32 4.60 21.70 13.58
CA ASP A 32 4.08 22.82 12.79
C ASP A 32 3.63 22.51 11.35
N ARG A 33 2.39 21.99 11.20
CA ARG A 33 1.58 22.30 10.02
C ARG A 33 0.90 23.64 10.25
N ALA A 34 1.38 24.66 9.56
CA ALA A 34 0.65 25.90 9.34
C ALA A 34 -0.75 25.58 8.78
N SER A 35 -1.76 26.28 9.30
CA SER A 35 -3.16 26.17 8.91
C SER A 35 -3.31 26.12 7.40
N ALA A 36 -3.61 24.96 6.86
CA ALA A 36 -4.11 24.84 5.49
C ALA A 36 -5.58 25.29 5.52
N ASP A 37 -5.94 26.20 4.63
CA ASP A 37 -7.32 26.55 4.34
C ASP A 37 -8.15 25.29 4.18
N THR A 38 -9.27 25.22 4.91
CA THR A 38 -10.24 24.14 4.84
C THR A 38 -10.78 24.04 3.40
N LEU A 39 -10.24 23.10 2.62
CA LEU A 39 -10.89 22.66 1.39
C LEU A 39 -12.26 22.08 1.77
N PRO A 40 -13.30 22.28 0.93
CA PRO A 40 -14.61 21.76 1.25
C PRO A 40 -14.57 20.25 1.38
N ASP A 41 -15.15 19.77 2.49
CA ASP A 41 -15.41 18.37 2.80
C ASP A 41 -15.94 17.68 1.52
N SER A 42 -15.14 16.83 0.88
CA SER A 42 -15.56 16.17 -0.34
C SER A 42 -16.64 15.17 0.04
N ALA A 43 -17.89 15.53 -0.26
CA ALA A 43 -19.03 14.66 -0.01
C ALA A 43 -18.79 13.28 -0.65
N PRO A 44 -19.10 12.17 0.03
CA PRO A 44 -18.89 10.83 -0.51
C PRO A 44 -19.56 10.70 -1.88
N VAL A 45 -18.82 10.17 -2.86
CA VAL A 45 -19.30 10.00 -4.24
C VAL A 45 -20.58 9.16 -4.22
N PRO A 46 -21.70 9.65 -4.78
CA PRO A 46 -22.93 8.90 -4.73
C PRO A 46 -22.79 7.56 -5.49
N PRO A 47 -23.40 6.46 -5.00
CA PRO A 47 -23.27 5.13 -5.61
C PRO A 47 -23.59 5.05 -7.10
N SER A 48 -24.40 5.98 -7.62
CA SER A 48 -24.77 6.08 -9.03
C SER A 48 -23.61 6.54 -9.94
N ALA A 49 -22.58 7.16 -9.38
CA ALA A 49 -21.40 7.63 -10.11
C ALA A 49 -20.22 6.64 -10.03
N LEU A 50 -20.32 5.59 -9.19
CA LEU A 50 -19.27 4.58 -9.08
C LEU A 50 -19.25 3.65 -10.30
N PRO A 51 -18.05 3.18 -10.76
CA PRO A 51 -17.90 2.28 -11.90
C PRO A 51 -18.26 0.83 -11.53
N LEU A 52 -19.50 0.61 -11.02
CA LEU A 52 -19.99 -0.71 -10.61
C LEU A 52 -20.32 -1.59 -11.81
N THR A 53 -19.82 -2.84 -11.81
CA THR A 53 -20.16 -3.85 -12.79
C THR A 53 -21.53 -4.46 -12.54
N ASN A 54 -21.95 -4.60 -11.28
CA ASN A 54 -23.27 -5.07 -10.88
C ASN A 54 -24.02 -3.97 -10.10
N ARG A 55 -25.18 -3.57 -10.63
CA ARG A 55 -25.96 -2.44 -10.07
C ARG A 55 -27.00 -2.86 -9.02
N HIS A 56 -27.28 -4.16 -8.89
CA HIS A 56 -28.26 -4.68 -7.97
C HIS A 56 -27.54 -5.37 -6.79
N LEU A 57 -27.15 -4.58 -5.82
CA LEU A 57 -26.50 -5.06 -4.61
C LEU A 57 -27.52 -5.34 -3.51
N THR A 58 -27.33 -6.43 -2.79
CA THR A 58 -28.02 -6.70 -1.51
C THR A 58 -27.59 -5.69 -0.45
N GLU A 59 -28.33 -5.55 0.65
CA GLU A 59 -27.98 -4.64 1.74
C GLU A 59 -26.61 -4.98 2.37
N ARG A 60 -26.26 -6.29 2.44
CA ARG A 60 -24.94 -6.73 2.89
C ARG A 60 -23.83 -6.28 1.95
N GLU A 61 -24.02 -6.45 0.66
CA GLU A 61 -23.03 -6.02 -0.36
C GLU A 61 -22.86 -4.50 -0.37
N LYS A 62 -23.93 -3.73 -0.19
CA LYS A 62 -23.85 -2.27 -0.03
C LYS A 62 -23.05 -1.88 1.22
N ALA A 63 -23.29 -2.56 2.34
CA ALA A 63 -22.55 -2.33 3.58
C ALA A 63 -21.07 -2.67 3.42
N ASN A 64 -20.74 -3.80 2.79
CA ASN A 64 -19.36 -4.19 2.51
C ASN A 64 -18.67 -3.18 1.58
N LEU A 65 -19.35 -2.74 0.53
CA LEU A 65 -18.83 -1.70 -0.37
C LEU A 65 -18.56 -0.39 0.38
N ALA A 66 -19.45 0.02 1.28
CA ALA A 66 -19.27 1.24 2.08
C ALA A 66 -18.00 1.18 2.95
N VAL A 67 -17.70 0.03 3.57
CA VAL A 67 -16.46 -0.17 4.35
C VAL A 67 -15.24 -0.01 3.46
N VAL A 68 -15.25 -0.58 2.25
CA VAL A 68 -14.11 -0.50 1.32
C VAL A 68 -13.93 0.92 0.79
N LEU A 69 -15.01 1.63 0.45
CA LEU A 69 -14.93 3.02 0.04
C LEU A 69 -14.42 3.93 1.16
N GLN A 70 -14.79 3.65 2.42
CA GLN A 70 -14.23 4.35 3.57
C GLN A 70 -12.73 4.11 3.69
N ALA A 71 -12.24 2.88 3.46
CA ALA A 71 -10.81 2.58 3.49
C ALA A 71 -10.02 3.40 2.44
N TYR A 72 -10.58 3.59 1.25
CA TYR A 72 -9.95 4.46 0.25
C TYR A 72 -9.99 5.92 0.69
N HIS A 73 -11.12 6.41 1.21
CA HIS A 73 -11.23 7.77 1.74
C HIS A 73 -10.18 8.04 2.82
N ASP A 74 -10.04 7.13 3.79
CA ASP A 74 -9.07 7.25 4.89
C ASP A 74 -7.61 7.18 4.41
N GLY A 75 -7.37 6.66 3.21
CA GLY A 75 -6.06 6.58 2.57
C GLY A 75 -5.74 7.67 1.57
N GLU A 76 -6.68 8.58 1.23
CA GLU A 76 -6.45 9.69 0.30
C GLU A 76 -5.60 10.80 0.96
N GLY A 77 -4.84 11.54 0.14
CA GLY A 77 -3.93 12.57 0.65
C GLY A 77 -4.61 13.72 1.37
N ASP A 78 -5.83 14.07 0.98
CA ASP A 78 -6.61 15.20 1.53
C ASP A 78 -7.50 14.81 2.72
N SER A 79 -7.80 13.52 2.90
CA SER A 79 -8.67 13.00 3.96
C SER A 79 -7.98 11.93 4.84
N LEU A 80 -6.66 11.96 4.91
CA LEU A 80 -5.83 10.95 5.55
C LEU A 80 -6.24 10.67 7.00
N ASP A 81 -6.75 9.46 7.28
CA ASP A 81 -7.06 8.94 8.62
C ASP A 81 -6.45 7.54 8.83
N PRO A 82 -5.18 7.44 9.23
CA PRO A 82 -4.51 6.16 9.44
C PRO A 82 -5.17 5.29 10.53
N GLN A 83 -5.77 5.90 11.55
CA GLN A 83 -6.48 5.18 12.60
C GLN A 83 -7.82 4.65 12.09
N GLY A 84 -8.59 5.49 11.40
CA GLY A 84 -9.84 5.11 10.74
C GLY A 84 -9.63 3.92 9.80
N PHE A 85 -8.60 3.99 8.94
CA PHE A 85 -8.24 2.88 8.06
C PHE A 85 -7.99 1.57 8.83
N MET A 86 -7.17 1.61 9.88
CA MET A 86 -6.87 0.44 10.71
C MET A 86 -8.12 -0.11 11.39
N ASP A 87 -9.01 0.76 11.87
CA ASP A 87 -10.23 0.38 12.57
C ASP A 87 -11.26 -0.33 11.70
N LEU A 88 -11.14 -0.27 10.37
CA LEU A 88 -11.98 -1.03 9.44
C LEU A 88 -11.65 -2.53 9.44
N PHE A 89 -10.46 -2.92 9.88
CA PHE A 89 -10.02 -4.31 9.91
C PHE A 89 -10.54 -5.05 11.15
N ALA A 90 -10.70 -6.36 11.02
CA ALA A 90 -10.86 -7.26 12.16
C ALA A 90 -9.59 -7.26 13.02
N ALA A 91 -9.68 -7.69 14.28
CA ALA A 91 -8.55 -7.69 15.21
C ALA A 91 -7.34 -8.51 14.70
N ASP A 92 -7.60 -9.57 13.92
CA ASP A 92 -6.63 -10.44 13.27
C ASP A 92 -6.55 -10.19 11.74
N GLY A 93 -7.19 -9.12 11.27
CA GLY A 93 -7.23 -8.75 9.86
C GLY A 93 -5.84 -8.51 9.28
N VAL A 94 -5.69 -8.77 7.99
CA VAL A 94 -4.41 -8.73 7.30
C VAL A 94 -4.50 -8.00 5.97
N LEU A 95 -3.45 -7.24 5.64
CA LEU A 95 -3.20 -6.70 4.32
C LEU A 95 -2.01 -7.45 3.72
N ASN A 96 -2.16 -7.99 2.52
CA ASN A 96 -1.15 -8.75 1.78
C ASN A 96 -0.79 -8.06 0.45
N GLY A 97 0.29 -8.54 -0.19
CA GLY A 97 0.63 -8.21 -1.58
C GLY A 97 1.34 -6.88 -1.76
N ILE A 98 1.70 -6.21 -0.68
CA ILE A 98 2.48 -4.97 -0.78
C ILE A 98 3.96 -5.22 -1.10
N GLY A 99 4.32 -6.48 -1.37
CA GLY A 99 5.59 -6.97 -1.91
C GLY A 99 6.78 -6.19 -1.38
N GLY A 100 6.98 -6.23 -0.06
CA GLY A 100 7.92 -5.34 0.58
C GLY A 100 9.30 -5.45 -0.02
N VAL A 101 9.94 -4.33 -0.22
CA VAL A 101 11.37 -4.24 -0.56
C VAL A 101 12.21 -4.94 0.51
N ASP A 102 11.64 -5.18 1.67
CA ASP A 102 12.18 -5.91 2.83
C ASP A 102 11.73 -7.38 2.94
N GLY A 103 10.89 -7.85 1.99
CA GLY A 103 10.35 -9.23 2.00
C GLY A 103 9.17 -9.44 2.95
N GLN A 104 8.60 -8.38 3.52
CA GLN A 104 7.40 -8.48 4.34
C GLN A 104 6.15 -8.36 3.46
N ASP A 105 5.48 -9.49 3.20
CA ASP A 105 4.30 -9.53 2.32
C ASP A 105 2.98 -9.20 3.02
N SER A 106 2.96 -9.16 4.36
CA SER A 106 1.72 -9.01 5.12
C SER A 106 1.86 -8.01 6.27
N LEU A 107 0.85 -7.15 6.45
CA LEU A 107 0.75 -6.18 7.54
C LEU A 107 -0.46 -6.47 8.42
N ARG A 108 -0.34 -6.22 9.74
CA ARG A 108 -1.40 -6.41 10.75
C ARG A 108 -1.33 -5.34 11.83
N GLY A 109 -2.47 -5.10 12.48
CA GLY A 109 -2.55 -4.17 13.61
C GLY A 109 -2.00 -2.79 13.24
N THR A 110 -1.13 -2.22 14.06
CA THR A 110 -0.58 -0.87 13.86
C THR A 110 0.28 -0.73 12.60
N GLN A 111 0.70 -1.83 11.96
CA GLN A 111 1.39 -1.75 10.68
C GLN A 111 0.46 -1.26 9.54
N LEU A 112 -0.86 -1.51 9.67
CA LEU A 112 -1.86 -1.04 8.70
C LEU A 112 -1.91 0.50 8.67
N SER A 113 -1.99 1.14 9.84
CA SER A 113 -1.94 2.60 9.93
C SER A 113 -0.57 3.14 9.50
N GLY A 114 0.51 2.43 9.83
CA GLY A 114 1.88 2.77 9.41
C GLY A 114 2.06 2.81 7.89
N LEU A 115 1.41 1.91 7.15
CA LEU A 115 1.43 1.91 5.68
C LEU A 115 0.82 3.20 5.12
N ILE A 116 -0.34 3.61 5.63
CA ILE A 116 -1.02 4.82 5.14
C ILE A 116 -0.17 6.06 5.41
N VAL A 117 0.45 6.16 6.59
CA VAL A 117 1.42 7.23 6.90
C VAL A 117 2.61 7.18 5.94
N PHE A 118 3.19 5.99 5.69
CA PHE A 118 4.32 5.83 4.78
C PHE A 118 3.98 6.32 3.36
N LEU A 119 2.82 5.91 2.82
CA LEU A 119 2.38 6.34 1.49
C LEU A 119 2.23 7.85 1.40
N SER A 120 1.63 8.50 2.39
CA SER A 120 1.44 9.95 2.41
C SER A 120 2.75 10.74 2.56
N GLN A 121 3.80 10.13 3.08
CA GLN A 121 5.10 10.79 3.20
C GLN A 121 5.79 10.99 1.86
N PHE A 122 5.71 10.03 0.94
CA PHE A 122 6.33 10.19 -0.37
C PHE A 122 5.37 10.66 -1.47
N LEU A 123 4.06 10.40 -1.32
CA LEU A 123 2.97 10.89 -2.18
C LEU A 123 1.95 11.65 -1.32
N PRO A 124 2.21 12.90 -0.90
CA PRO A 124 1.29 13.61 -0.01
C PRO A 124 -0.06 13.95 -0.66
N ASP A 125 -0.13 13.97 -1.99
CA ASP A 125 -1.33 14.13 -2.80
C ASP A 125 -1.83 12.79 -3.37
N ILE A 126 -1.60 11.68 -2.66
CA ILE A 126 -2.03 10.35 -3.11
C ILE A 126 -3.52 10.30 -3.38
N HIS A 127 -3.89 9.77 -4.54
CA HIS A 127 -5.26 9.61 -5.01
C HIS A 127 -5.45 8.24 -5.66
N ARG A 128 -6.64 7.67 -5.50
CA ARG A 128 -7.03 6.37 -6.08
C ARG A 128 -8.17 6.56 -7.07
N GLU A 129 -7.83 6.52 -8.35
CA GLU A 129 -8.82 6.50 -9.43
C GLU A 129 -9.44 5.12 -9.56
N LEU A 130 -10.69 4.95 -9.09
CA LEU A 130 -11.42 3.68 -9.18
C LEU A 130 -11.95 3.48 -10.60
N LYS A 131 -11.50 2.43 -11.29
CA LYS A 131 -11.84 2.14 -12.70
C LYS A 131 -12.95 1.13 -12.84
N GLN A 132 -12.98 0.11 -11.98
CA GLN A 132 -14.00 -0.92 -11.98
C GLN A 132 -14.19 -1.47 -10.58
N ILE A 133 -15.45 -1.65 -10.17
CA ILE A 133 -15.82 -2.23 -8.87
C ILE A 133 -16.76 -3.41 -9.12
N THR A 134 -16.43 -4.56 -8.54
CA THR A 134 -17.29 -5.75 -8.52
C THR A 134 -17.53 -6.17 -7.08
N VAL A 135 -18.79 -6.36 -6.70
CA VAL A 135 -19.18 -6.83 -5.38
C VAL A 135 -19.87 -8.17 -5.52
N SER A 136 -19.45 -9.16 -4.76
CA SER A 136 -20.05 -10.49 -4.74
C SER A 136 -20.03 -11.07 -3.32
N GLY A 137 -21.17 -10.99 -2.63
CA GLY A 137 -21.30 -11.46 -1.26
C GLY A 137 -20.38 -10.70 -0.30
N ASP A 138 -19.38 -11.39 0.21
CA ASP A 138 -18.41 -10.85 1.16
C ASP A 138 -17.09 -10.39 0.51
N VAL A 139 -17.06 -10.31 -0.83
CA VAL A 139 -15.89 -9.89 -1.59
C VAL A 139 -16.19 -8.61 -2.36
N VAL A 140 -15.29 -7.63 -2.25
CA VAL A 140 -15.25 -6.44 -3.11
C VAL A 140 -13.94 -6.44 -3.86
N SER A 141 -14.00 -6.44 -5.20
CA SER A 141 -12.82 -6.40 -6.06
C SER A 141 -12.80 -5.08 -6.82
N ILE A 142 -11.64 -4.43 -6.86
CA ILE A 142 -11.50 -3.11 -7.47
C ILE A 142 -10.27 -3.07 -8.36
N GLU A 143 -10.46 -2.63 -9.60
CA GLU A 143 -9.39 -2.18 -10.48
C GLU A 143 -9.25 -0.66 -10.33
N LEU A 144 -8.04 -0.18 -10.10
CA LEU A 144 -7.77 1.23 -9.85
C LEU A 144 -6.38 1.64 -10.37
N SER A 145 -6.14 2.95 -10.42
CA SER A 145 -4.80 3.53 -10.47
C SER A 145 -4.51 4.25 -9.18
N ILE A 146 -3.30 4.07 -8.64
CA ILE A 146 -2.76 4.92 -7.58
C ILE A 146 -1.96 6.03 -8.24
N GLN A 147 -2.30 7.27 -7.92
CA GLN A 147 -1.73 8.49 -8.50
C GLN A 147 -1.18 9.39 -7.41
N GLY A 148 -0.26 10.27 -7.77
CA GLY A 148 0.31 11.26 -6.87
C GLY A 148 1.53 11.94 -7.44
N THR A 149 2.15 12.81 -6.63
CA THR A 149 3.41 13.48 -6.99
C THR A 149 4.50 13.05 -6.01
N PHE A 150 5.62 12.57 -6.53
CA PHE A 150 6.76 12.14 -5.72
C PHE A 150 7.45 13.34 -5.07
N LEU A 151 6.96 13.73 -3.88
CA LEU A 151 7.41 14.94 -3.16
C LEU A 151 8.17 14.66 -1.87
N GLY A 152 8.10 13.46 -1.32
CA GLY A 152 8.86 13.06 -0.15
C GLY A 152 9.80 11.88 -0.43
N PRO A 153 10.80 11.61 0.43
CA PRO A 153 11.76 10.55 0.19
C PRO A 153 11.10 9.16 0.31
N PHE A 154 11.33 8.29 -0.69
CA PHE A 154 10.91 6.90 -0.60
C PHE A 154 11.99 6.08 0.12
N GLN A 155 11.66 5.55 1.29
CA GLN A 155 12.61 4.80 2.13
C GLN A 155 12.89 3.41 1.55
N THR A 156 14.17 3.02 1.47
CA THR A 156 14.62 1.69 1.10
C THR A 156 15.65 1.14 2.08
N PRO A 157 15.92 -0.17 2.11
CA PRO A 157 16.94 -0.76 2.99
C PRO A 157 18.36 -0.23 2.78
N VAL A 158 18.63 0.36 1.61
CA VAL A 158 19.96 0.91 1.26
C VAL A 158 20.02 2.43 1.31
N GLY A 159 18.95 3.08 1.74
CA GLY A 159 18.84 4.53 1.87
C GLY A 159 17.65 5.11 1.09
N PRO A 160 17.32 6.38 1.31
CA PRO A 160 16.16 7.01 0.70
C PRO A 160 16.40 7.39 -0.77
N ILE A 161 15.42 7.10 -1.63
CA ILE A 161 15.34 7.68 -2.98
C ILE A 161 14.79 9.09 -2.82
N GLN A 162 15.51 10.08 -3.31
CA GLN A 162 15.14 11.48 -3.18
C GLN A 162 13.97 11.85 -4.10
N PRO A 163 13.06 12.73 -3.66
CA PRO A 163 11.91 13.16 -4.44
C PRO A 163 12.36 13.91 -5.70
N THR A 164 11.68 13.63 -6.82
CA THR A 164 11.95 14.24 -8.12
C THR A 164 10.87 15.20 -8.60
N GLY A 165 9.72 15.24 -7.92
CA GLY A 165 8.52 15.93 -8.38
C GLY A 165 7.81 15.22 -9.55
N ALA A 166 8.22 14.01 -9.89
CA ALA A 166 7.59 13.23 -10.96
C ALA A 166 6.13 12.88 -10.59
N LYS A 167 5.25 12.89 -11.60
CA LYS A 167 3.91 12.33 -11.49
C LYS A 167 4.02 10.82 -11.49
N ILE A 168 3.34 10.21 -10.53
CA ILE A 168 3.25 8.77 -10.34
C ILE A 168 1.83 8.34 -10.68
N ASP A 169 1.71 7.30 -11.51
CA ASP A 169 0.44 6.69 -11.90
C ASP A 169 0.69 5.22 -12.23
N PHE A 170 0.22 4.32 -11.38
CA PHE A 170 0.43 2.89 -11.57
C PHE A 170 -0.83 2.07 -11.30
N PRO A 171 -1.11 1.05 -12.13
CA PRO A 171 -2.27 0.19 -11.98
C PRO A 171 -2.15 -0.69 -10.75
N THR A 172 -3.30 -0.93 -10.12
CA THR A 172 -3.44 -1.76 -8.93
C THR A 172 -4.75 -2.56 -9.04
N ALA A 173 -4.77 -3.77 -8.51
CA ALA A 173 -5.96 -4.57 -8.36
C ALA A 173 -6.09 -5.00 -6.90
N ASP A 174 -7.22 -4.68 -6.29
CA ASP A 174 -7.48 -4.88 -4.88
C ASP A 174 -8.63 -5.88 -4.68
N PHE A 175 -8.44 -6.80 -3.72
CA PHE A 175 -9.44 -7.76 -3.30
C PHE A 175 -9.66 -7.66 -1.81
N TRP A 176 -10.87 -7.28 -1.42
CA TRP A 176 -11.29 -7.08 -0.04
C TRP A 176 -12.23 -8.20 0.37
N TYR A 177 -11.86 -8.94 1.40
CA TYR A 177 -12.67 -10.02 1.99
C TYR A 177 -13.18 -9.55 3.35
N LEU A 178 -14.50 -9.46 3.46
CA LEU A 178 -15.15 -8.89 4.65
C LEU A 178 -15.98 -9.94 5.39
N ARG A 179 -16.07 -9.79 6.68
CA ARG A 179 -17.01 -10.54 7.52
C ARG A 179 -17.52 -9.64 8.65
N HIS A 180 -18.83 -9.67 8.90
CA HIS A 180 -19.47 -8.88 9.95
C HIS A 180 -19.13 -7.38 9.91
N GLY A 181 -18.99 -6.81 8.70
CA GLY A 181 -18.67 -5.39 8.50
C GLY A 181 -17.23 -5.01 8.81
N LYS A 182 -16.32 -6.00 8.88
CA LYS A 182 -14.87 -5.78 9.07
C LYS A 182 -14.08 -6.47 7.95
N VAL A 183 -12.93 -5.89 7.62
CA VAL A 183 -11.98 -6.47 6.68
C VAL A 183 -11.20 -7.59 7.38
N GLU A 184 -11.30 -8.83 6.89
CA GLU A 184 -10.48 -9.94 7.35
C GLU A 184 -9.20 -10.05 6.54
N VAL A 185 -9.32 -9.89 5.21
CA VAL A 185 -8.16 -9.92 4.31
C VAL A 185 -8.31 -8.80 3.28
N PHE A 186 -7.24 -8.10 3.05
CA PHE A 186 -7.08 -7.18 1.94
C PHE A 186 -5.85 -7.60 1.14
N ASP A 187 -6.06 -8.11 -0.09
CA ASP A 187 -4.99 -8.44 -1.02
C ASP A 187 -4.83 -7.28 -2.02
N CYS A 188 -3.68 -6.60 -1.96
CA CYS A 188 -3.36 -5.45 -2.80
C CYS A 188 -2.28 -5.84 -3.82
N HIS A 189 -2.62 -5.87 -5.10
CA HIS A 189 -1.73 -6.25 -6.19
C HIS A 189 -1.24 -5.01 -6.94
N ILE A 190 -0.18 -4.42 -6.45
CA ILE A 190 0.45 -3.23 -7.03
C ILE A 190 1.35 -3.61 -8.22
N ALA A 191 1.28 -2.87 -9.33
CA ALA A 191 2.25 -2.96 -10.40
C ALA A 191 3.58 -2.29 -10.00
N PHE A 192 4.33 -2.92 -9.08
CA PHE A 192 5.59 -2.40 -8.54
C PHE A 192 6.61 -2.05 -9.62
N THR A 193 6.69 -2.83 -10.70
CA THR A 193 7.61 -2.54 -11.80
C THR A 193 7.30 -1.19 -12.44
N THR A 194 6.03 -0.85 -12.62
CA THR A 194 5.60 0.45 -13.14
C THR A 194 5.93 1.57 -12.15
N MET A 195 5.59 1.39 -10.88
CA MET A 195 5.91 2.35 -9.82
C MET A 195 7.43 2.61 -9.73
N PHE A 196 8.24 1.56 -9.66
CA PHE A 196 9.70 1.68 -9.56
C PHE A 196 10.33 2.32 -10.80
N ALA A 197 9.80 2.05 -12.00
CA ALA A 197 10.26 2.73 -13.22
C ALA A 197 10.01 4.24 -13.14
N GLN A 198 8.83 4.65 -12.64
CA GLN A 198 8.47 6.06 -12.46
C GLN A 198 9.29 6.75 -11.35
N LEU A 199 9.71 5.99 -10.33
CA LEU A 199 10.65 6.46 -9.31
C LEU A 199 12.11 6.49 -9.79
N GLY A 200 12.41 6.01 -11.01
CA GLY A 200 13.77 5.94 -11.56
C GLY A 200 14.62 4.81 -10.94
N VAL A 201 14.00 3.78 -10.35
CA VAL A 201 14.69 2.69 -9.63
C VAL A 201 15.04 1.52 -10.53
N LEU A 202 14.21 1.22 -11.53
CA LEU A 202 14.46 0.06 -12.39
C LEU A 202 15.62 0.32 -13.35
N PRO A 203 16.63 -0.56 -13.36
CA PRO A 203 17.63 -0.57 -14.43
C PRO A 203 16.93 -0.86 -15.76
N ASP A 204 17.46 -0.31 -16.86
CA ASP A 204 17.07 -0.72 -18.20
C ASP A 204 17.61 -2.12 -18.52
N TYR A 205 17.15 -2.73 -19.62
CA TYR A 205 17.62 -4.05 -20.05
C TYR A 205 19.12 -4.06 -20.35
N ALA A 206 19.68 -2.95 -20.86
CA ALA A 206 21.10 -2.84 -21.16
C ALA A 206 21.95 -2.94 -19.88
N SER A 207 21.55 -2.27 -18.81
CA SER A 207 22.21 -2.37 -17.49
C SER A 207 22.12 -3.79 -16.91
N ALA A 208 20.98 -4.47 -17.07
CA ALA A 208 20.82 -5.85 -16.60
C ALA A 208 21.69 -6.85 -17.35
N VAL A 209 21.89 -6.65 -18.67
CA VAL A 209 22.76 -7.50 -19.50
C VAL A 209 24.24 -7.29 -19.17
N GLN A 210 24.66 -6.07 -18.83
CA GLN A 210 26.06 -5.76 -18.49
C GLN A 210 26.47 -6.25 -17.09
N GLY A 211 25.54 -6.54 -16.22
CA GLY A 211 25.77 -6.98 -14.82
C GLY A 211 26.02 -8.48 -14.63
N ASN A 212 26.05 -9.29 -15.71
CA ASN A 212 26.29 -10.73 -15.68
C ASN A 212 27.70 -11.09 -16.14
#